data_c5668a8dc6b3dbc039378f2cf88892bb
#
_entry.id   c5668a8dc6b3dbc039378f2cf88892bb
#
_cell.length_a   1.000
_cell.length_b   1.000
_cell.length_c   1.000
_cell.angle_alpha   90.00
_cell.angle_beta   90.00
_cell.angle_gamma   90.00
#
_symmetry.space_group_name_H-M   'P 1'
#
loop_
_entity.id
_entity.type
_entity.pdbx_description
1 polymer ?
#
loop_
_entity_poly.entity_id
_entity_poly.type
_entity_poly.pdbx_seq_one_letter_code
_entity_poly.pdbx_strand_id
1 'polypeptide(L)'
;AGSCHACLLRCTAGEPLDARPDALTPAQRAAGWRLACQCRIAGDLTLEVFDPRRDGIPARIHSLEWLTADILRLRLLPQRPLRYGAGQHLLLWAAHGVARPYSLASLPGEDQWLEFHIDCSRPGAFSDQARQLTPDSSLNLGELHGGALHYDPQWQTRPLLLLASGTGLAPLWAVLREALRQEHQGPIRLLHVAREQTGHYLAAELATLAGQHPGLQVELLPASEQAAALANLQLASRQTIALVCGPPAAVEGFSRRLYLAGLPRSQVYADIFLPSANP
;
A
#
# COMPACT_ATOMS: atom_id res chain seq x y z
N ALA A 1 -8.97 -0.16 -13.19
CA ALA A 1 -8.10 -1.05 -13.96
C ALA A 1 -6.84 -0.27 -14.38
N GLY A 2 -5.69 -0.98 -14.55
CA GLY A 2 -4.42 -0.39 -14.98
C GLY A 2 -3.52 0.16 -13.88
N SER A 3 -3.84 -0.03 -12.61
CA SER A 3 -3.01 0.45 -11.49
C SER A 3 -2.18 -0.65 -10.80
N CYS A 4 -2.61 -1.91 -10.87
CA CYS A 4 -1.93 -2.99 -10.14
C CYS A 4 -0.86 -3.74 -10.94
N HIS A 5 -0.81 -3.56 -12.26
CA HIS A 5 0.13 -4.20 -13.21
C HIS A 5 0.18 -5.76 -13.16
N ALA A 6 -0.74 -6.41 -12.46
CA ALA A 6 -0.81 -7.89 -12.40
C ALA A 6 -1.11 -8.56 -13.75
N CYS A 7 -1.57 -7.78 -14.74
CA CYS A 7 -1.84 -8.23 -16.10
C CYS A 7 -0.76 -7.78 -17.10
N LEU A 8 0.47 -7.55 -16.63
CA LEU A 8 1.59 -7.18 -17.48
C LEU A 8 1.89 -8.31 -18.48
N LEU A 9 2.03 -7.96 -19.75
CA LEU A 9 2.43 -8.86 -20.82
C LEU A 9 3.33 -8.13 -21.82
N ARG A 10 4.08 -8.87 -22.58
CA ARG A 10 4.96 -8.33 -23.61
C ARG A 10 4.39 -8.62 -24.99
N CYS A 11 4.16 -7.59 -25.77
CA CYS A 11 3.80 -7.72 -27.19
C CYS A 11 5.10 -7.85 -27.99
N THR A 12 5.29 -8.99 -28.64
CA THR A 12 6.49 -9.30 -29.45
C THR A 12 6.25 -9.13 -30.95
N ALA A 13 4.99 -9.16 -31.40
CA ALA A 13 4.60 -8.81 -32.75
C ALA A 13 3.18 -8.25 -32.78
N GLY A 14 2.91 -7.36 -33.72
CA GLY A 14 1.68 -6.60 -33.83
C GLY A 14 1.62 -5.43 -32.84
N GLU A 15 0.53 -4.68 -32.85
CA GLU A 15 0.33 -3.54 -31.96
C GLU A 15 -1.12 -3.52 -31.43
N PRO A 16 -1.32 -3.65 -30.12
CA PRO A 16 -2.65 -3.55 -29.53
C PRO A 16 -3.08 -2.08 -29.40
N LEU A 17 -4.39 -1.82 -29.43
CA LEU A 17 -4.94 -0.52 -29.04
C LEU A 17 -4.84 -0.39 -27.51
N ASP A 18 -3.98 0.50 -27.04
CA ASP A 18 -3.74 0.76 -25.62
C ASP A 18 -4.50 2.01 -25.18
N ALA A 19 -5.46 1.83 -24.27
CA ALA A 19 -6.30 2.93 -23.76
C ALA A 19 -5.55 3.80 -22.71
N ARG A 20 -4.45 3.29 -22.13
CA ARG A 20 -3.68 3.99 -21.11
C ARG A 20 -2.18 3.76 -21.27
N PRO A 21 -1.60 4.24 -22.37
CA PRO A 21 -0.18 4.06 -22.64
C PRO A 21 0.73 4.74 -21.59
N ASP A 22 0.22 5.77 -20.93
CA ASP A 22 0.87 6.51 -19.85
C ASP A 22 0.97 5.74 -18.50
N ALA A 23 0.24 4.62 -18.38
CA ALA A 23 0.36 3.75 -17.21
C ALA A 23 1.70 3.02 -17.13
N LEU A 24 2.45 2.93 -18.24
CA LEU A 24 3.78 2.35 -18.31
C LEU A 24 4.81 3.41 -18.69
N THR A 25 6.05 3.25 -18.22
CA THR A 25 7.14 4.14 -18.59
C THR A 25 7.44 4.04 -20.10
N PRO A 26 8.02 5.08 -20.71
CA PRO A 26 8.43 5.02 -22.12
C PRO A 26 9.38 3.84 -22.43
N ALA A 27 10.29 3.52 -21.51
CA ALA A 27 11.21 2.39 -21.65
C ALA A 27 10.48 1.03 -21.65
N GLN A 28 9.51 0.85 -20.78
CA GLN A 28 8.68 -0.36 -20.74
C GLN A 28 7.89 -0.53 -22.03
N ARG A 29 7.25 0.54 -22.49
CA ARG A 29 6.50 0.53 -23.76
C ARG A 29 7.39 0.20 -24.96
N ALA A 30 8.59 0.79 -25.02
CA ALA A 30 9.57 0.51 -26.08
C ALA A 30 10.06 -0.94 -26.03
N ALA A 31 10.12 -1.55 -24.84
CA ALA A 31 10.44 -2.97 -24.66
C ALA A 31 9.24 -3.92 -24.97
N GLY A 32 8.12 -3.37 -25.41
CA GLY A 32 6.92 -4.13 -25.79
C GLY A 32 5.95 -4.42 -24.64
N TRP A 33 6.22 -3.95 -23.43
CA TRP A 33 5.32 -4.18 -22.29
C TRP A 33 3.97 -3.48 -22.46
N ARG A 34 2.89 -4.16 -22.09
CA ARG A 34 1.51 -3.66 -22.13
C ARG A 34 0.73 -4.19 -20.94
N LEU A 35 -0.33 -3.48 -20.56
CA LEU A 35 -1.30 -3.93 -19.55
C LEU A 35 -2.51 -4.56 -20.25
N ALA A 36 -2.70 -5.87 -20.18
CA ALA A 36 -3.77 -6.58 -20.86
C ALA A 36 -5.16 -5.99 -20.56
N CYS A 37 -5.42 -5.55 -19.34
CA CYS A 37 -6.69 -4.94 -18.94
C CYS A 37 -6.96 -3.56 -19.59
N GLN A 38 -5.96 -2.95 -20.21
CA GLN A 38 -6.05 -1.66 -20.92
C GLN A 38 -5.96 -1.80 -22.44
N CYS A 39 -5.67 -3.01 -22.93
CA CYS A 39 -5.47 -3.25 -24.36
C CYS A 39 -6.70 -3.88 -25.00
N ARG A 40 -6.91 -3.55 -26.28
CA ARG A 40 -7.85 -4.21 -27.17
C ARG A 40 -7.10 -4.77 -28.37
N ILE A 41 -7.49 -5.96 -28.82
CA ILE A 41 -6.93 -6.59 -30.01
C ILE A 41 -7.50 -5.90 -31.24
N ALA A 42 -6.64 -5.39 -32.11
CA ALA A 42 -7.00 -4.73 -33.38
C ALA A 42 -6.54 -5.52 -34.60
N GLY A 43 -5.82 -6.61 -34.42
CA GLY A 43 -5.26 -7.48 -35.45
C GLY A 43 -4.49 -8.63 -34.82
N ASP A 44 -3.71 -9.34 -35.61
CA ASP A 44 -2.89 -10.44 -35.10
C ASP A 44 -1.81 -9.93 -34.17
N LEU A 45 -1.71 -10.55 -32.96
CA LEU A 45 -0.74 -10.23 -31.95
C LEU A 45 0.00 -11.49 -31.51
N THR A 46 1.30 -11.34 -31.25
CA THR A 46 2.08 -12.33 -30.51
C THR A 46 2.42 -11.77 -29.15
N LEU A 47 2.04 -12.49 -28.09
CA LEU A 47 2.14 -12.04 -26.70
C LEU A 47 2.93 -13.03 -25.86
N GLU A 48 3.79 -12.53 -25.00
CA GLU A 48 4.44 -13.26 -23.91
C GLU A 48 3.84 -12.81 -22.57
N VAL A 49 3.36 -13.76 -21.77
CA VAL A 49 2.88 -13.47 -20.42
C VAL A 49 4.09 -13.22 -19.53
N PHE A 50 3.95 -12.26 -18.61
CA PHE A 50 4.96 -12.02 -17.56
C PHE A 50 5.18 -13.30 -16.77
N ASP A 51 6.44 -13.77 -16.75
CA ASP A 51 6.85 -14.91 -15.94
C ASP A 51 7.56 -14.38 -14.67
N PRO A 52 6.94 -14.48 -13.49
CA PRO A 52 7.54 -13.96 -12.27
C PRO A 52 8.88 -14.60 -11.91
N ARG A 53 9.17 -15.81 -12.41
CA ARG A 53 10.46 -16.50 -12.17
C ARG A 53 11.58 -15.94 -13.04
N ARG A 54 11.26 -15.51 -14.26
CA ARG A 54 12.22 -14.94 -15.22
C ARG A 54 12.32 -13.42 -15.08
N ASP A 55 11.17 -12.76 -14.95
CA ASP A 55 11.05 -11.31 -15.10
C ASP A 55 10.94 -10.59 -13.74
N GLY A 56 10.65 -11.33 -12.66
CA GLY A 56 10.57 -10.82 -11.30
C GLY A 56 11.88 -10.86 -10.53
N ILE A 57 11.84 -10.43 -9.28
CA ILE A 57 12.96 -10.52 -8.34
C ILE A 57 12.62 -11.59 -7.32
N PRO A 58 13.34 -12.71 -7.27
CA PRO A 58 13.13 -13.71 -6.24
C PRO A 58 13.39 -13.14 -4.83
N ALA A 59 12.55 -13.50 -3.88
CA ALA A 59 12.70 -13.11 -2.49
C ALA A 59 12.41 -14.30 -1.58
N ARG A 60 13.29 -14.52 -0.59
CA ARG A 60 13.07 -15.54 0.45
C ARG A 60 12.31 -14.93 1.62
N ILE A 61 11.55 -15.74 2.31
CA ILE A 61 10.88 -15.34 3.53
C ILE A 61 11.93 -15.19 4.64
N HIS A 62 11.95 -14.04 5.29
CA HIS A 62 12.74 -13.78 6.48
C HIS A 62 11.96 -14.20 7.73
N SER A 63 10.71 -13.77 7.82
CA SER A 63 9.83 -14.15 8.92
C SER A 63 8.36 -14.05 8.52
N LEU A 64 7.55 -14.84 9.22
CA LEU A 64 6.10 -14.84 9.17
C LEU A 64 5.58 -14.69 10.60
N GLU A 65 4.70 -13.74 10.83
CA GLU A 65 4.15 -13.46 12.14
C GLU A 65 2.67 -13.06 12.03
N TRP A 66 1.81 -13.72 12.76
CA TRP A 66 0.42 -13.34 12.87
C TRP A 66 0.27 -12.22 13.90
N LEU A 67 0.03 -10.98 13.45
CA LEU A 67 -0.16 -9.82 14.30
C LEU A 67 -1.55 -9.83 14.98
N THR A 68 -2.53 -10.42 14.30
CA THR A 68 -3.85 -10.75 14.80
C THR A 68 -4.27 -12.10 14.21
N ALA A 69 -5.48 -12.59 14.50
CA ALA A 69 -6.00 -13.81 13.88
C ALA A 69 -6.05 -13.74 12.34
N ASP A 70 -6.11 -12.53 11.79
CA ASP A 70 -6.37 -12.31 10.37
C ASP A 70 -5.27 -11.52 9.64
N ILE A 71 -4.38 -10.85 10.36
CA ILE A 71 -3.32 -10.02 9.75
C ILE A 71 -1.97 -10.72 9.88
N LEU A 72 -1.42 -11.09 8.73
CA LEU A 72 -0.09 -11.67 8.62
C LEU A 72 0.95 -10.60 8.32
N ARG A 73 1.98 -10.48 9.15
CA ARG A 73 3.22 -9.75 8.86
C ARG A 73 4.17 -10.68 8.11
N LEU A 74 4.44 -10.33 6.87
CA LEU A 74 5.37 -11.03 6.01
C LEU A 74 6.61 -10.17 5.80
N ARG A 75 7.79 -10.70 6.14
CA ARG A 75 9.07 -10.05 5.88
C ARG A 75 9.86 -10.85 4.85
N LEU A 76 10.33 -10.15 3.81
CA LEU A 76 11.02 -10.74 2.69
C LEU A 76 12.44 -10.17 2.54
N LEU A 77 13.38 -11.02 2.16
CA LEU A 77 14.72 -10.63 1.74
C LEU A 77 14.85 -10.85 0.23
N PRO A 78 14.89 -9.76 -0.57
CA PRO A 78 15.05 -9.87 -2.01
C PRO A 78 16.48 -10.29 -2.37
N GLN A 79 16.64 -11.04 -3.47
CA GLN A 79 17.96 -11.45 -3.96
C GLN A 79 18.84 -10.28 -4.42
N ARG A 80 18.23 -9.17 -4.77
CA ARG A 80 18.93 -7.92 -5.09
C ARG A 80 18.29 -6.74 -4.37
N PRO A 81 19.08 -5.74 -3.94
CA PRO A 81 18.54 -4.57 -3.26
C PRO A 81 17.49 -3.85 -4.10
N LEU A 82 16.43 -3.39 -3.45
CA LEU A 82 15.40 -2.55 -4.02
C LEU A 82 15.55 -1.13 -3.49
N ARG A 83 15.48 -0.16 -4.39
CA ARG A 83 15.35 1.25 -4.02
C ARG A 83 13.87 1.61 -4.02
N TYR A 84 13.32 1.93 -2.87
CA TYR A 84 11.93 2.32 -2.70
C TYR A 84 11.80 3.46 -1.71
N GLY A 85 10.63 4.09 -1.68
CA GLY A 85 10.27 5.11 -0.70
C GLY A 85 9.12 4.60 0.20
N ALA A 86 9.01 5.18 1.39
CA ALA A 86 7.87 4.94 2.27
C ALA A 86 6.54 5.24 1.56
N GLY A 87 5.55 4.37 1.73
CA GLY A 87 4.24 4.50 1.10
C GLY A 87 4.08 3.87 -0.29
N GLN A 88 5.16 3.36 -0.89
CA GLN A 88 5.09 2.62 -2.15
C GLN A 88 4.58 1.18 -1.94
N HIS A 89 4.18 0.54 -3.03
CA HIS A 89 3.73 -0.85 -3.04
C HIS A 89 4.45 -1.68 -4.11
N LEU A 90 4.49 -2.99 -3.88
CA LEU A 90 5.02 -3.99 -4.81
C LEU A 90 3.93 -4.97 -5.20
N LEU A 91 4.07 -5.53 -6.40
CA LEU A 91 3.32 -6.70 -6.80
C LEU A 91 4.01 -7.94 -6.23
N LEU A 92 3.36 -8.67 -5.34
CA LEU A 92 3.83 -9.96 -4.83
C LEU A 92 3.24 -11.09 -5.69
N TRP A 93 4.13 -11.93 -6.21
CA TRP A 93 3.79 -13.13 -6.96
C TRP A 93 3.98 -14.36 -6.07
N ALA A 94 2.90 -15.06 -5.83
CA ALA A 94 2.88 -16.36 -5.17
C ALA A 94 2.84 -17.51 -6.19
N ALA A 95 2.66 -18.73 -5.75
CA ALA A 95 2.57 -19.90 -6.63
C ALA A 95 1.42 -19.76 -7.64
N HIS A 96 1.51 -20.53 -8.73
CA HIS A 96 0.47 -20.62 -9.77
C HIS A 96 0.12 -19.28 -10.44
N GLY A 97 1.05 -18.31 -10.47
CA GLY A 97 0.84 -17.02 -11.13
C GLY A 97 -0.13 -16.09 -10.39
N VAL A 98 -0.42 -16.37 -9.13
CA VAL A 98 -1.25 -15.48 -8.31
C VAL A 98 -0.46 -14.24 -7.89
N ALA A 99 -0.95 -13.08 -8.26
CA ALA A 99 -0.30 -11.80 -7.93
C ALA A 99 -1.27 -10.82 -7.29
N ARG A 100 -0.78 -10.07 -6.29
CA ARG A 100 -1.51 -8.96 -5.65
C ARG A 100 -0.54 -7.84 -5.27
N PRO A 101 -0.99 -6.57 -5.40
CA PRO A 101 -0.23 -5.44 -4.89
C PRO A 101 -0.34 -5.37 -3.37
N TYR A 102 0.80 -5.15 -2.71
CA TYR A 102 0.88 -4.93 -1.28
C TYR A 102 1.79 -3.74 -0.98
N SER A 103 1.32 -2.87 -0.10
CA SER A 103 2.09 -1.71 0.35
C SER A 103 3.24 -2.13 1.26
N LEU A 104 4.37 -1.47 1.09
CA LEU A 104 5.54 -1.64 1.92
C LEU A 104 5.30 -0.95 3.27
N ALA A 105 5.40 -1.73 4.34
CA ALA A 105 5.36 -1.25 5.71
C ALA A 105 6.76 -1.00 6.28
N SER A 106 7.80 -1.52 5.60
CA SER A 106 9.20 -1.29 5.93
C SER A 106 9.68 0.10 5.52
N LEU A 107 10.70 0.58 6.23
CA LEU A 107 11.36 1.84 5.96
C LEU A 107 12.76 1.61 5.34
N PRO A 108 13.01 2.13 4.13
CA PRO A 108 14.30 1.94 3.48
C PRO A 108 15.42 2.62 4.28
N GLY A 109 16.53 1.89 4.43
CA GLY A 109 17.69 2.35 5.19
C GLY A 109 17.65 2.06 6.69
N GLU A 110 16.50 1.70 7.25
CA GLU A 110 16.35 1.22 8.63
C GLU A 110 16.08 -0.28 8.67
N ASP A 111 15.09 -0.74 7.92
CA ASP A 111 14.73 -2.15 7.90
C ASP A 111 15.60 -2.91 6.87
N GLN A 112 16.09 -4.09 7.27
CA GLN A 112 16.93 -4.95 6.42
C GLN A 112 16.10 -5.83 5.48
N TRP A 113 14.77 -5.82 5.63
CA TRP A 113 13.80 -6.60 4.88
C TRP A 113 12.69 -5.72 4.31
N LEU A 114 11.96 -6.26 3.36
CA LEU A 114 10.70 -5.69 2.91
C LEU A 114 9.57 -6.25 3.77
N GLU A 115 8.78 -5.41 4.40
CA GLU A 115 7.67 -5.80 5.27
C GLU A 115 6.32 -5.50 4.61
N PHE A 116 5.41 -6.45 4.74
CA PHE A 116 4.05 -6.37 4.22
C PHE A 116 3.05 -6.85 5.28
N HIS A 117 1.89 -6.20 5.36
CA HIS A 117 0.78 -6.60 6.20
C HIS A 117 -0.35 -7.12 5.32
N ILE A 118 -0.63 -8.41 5.41
CA ILE A 118 -1.56 -9.11 4.53
C ILE A 118 -2.84 -9.40 5.31
N ASP A 119 -3.96 -8.82 4.85
CA ASP A 119 -5.28 -9.17 5.39
C ASP A 119 -5.73 -10.52 4.83
N CYS A 120 -5.83 -11.49 5.70
CA CYS A 120 -6.31 -12.83 5.44
C CYS A 120 -7.72 -13.09 6.00
N SER A 121 -8.48 -12.06 6.42
CA SER A 121 -9.82 -12.21 7.02
C SER A 121 -10.85 -12.83 6.07
N ARG A 122 -10.59 -12.78 4.77
CA ARG A 122 -11.47 -13.35 3.74
C ARG A 122 -10.72 -14.32 2.85
N PRO A 123 -11.39 -15.38 2.37
CA PRO A 123 -10.85 -16.25 1.34
C PRO A 123 -10.49 -15.44 0.09
N GLY A 124 -9.39 -15.82 -0.57
CA GLY A 124 -8.93 -15.19 -1.80
C GLY A 124 -7.66 -15.82 -2.31
N ALA A 125 -7.42 -15.73 -3.62
CA ALA A 125 -6.34 -16.45 -4.28
C ALA A 125 -4.95 -16.22 -3.63
N PHE A 126 -4.66 -15.01 -3.15
CA PHE A 126 -3.38 -14.72 -2.49
C PHE A 126 -3.45 -14.98 -0.98
N SER A 127 -4.53 -14.58 -0.30
CA SER A 127 -4.67 -14.76 1.14
C SER A 127 -4.67 -16.25 1.54
N ASP A 128 -5.28 -17.12 0.74
CA ASP A 128 -5.27 -18.56 0.97
C ASP A 128 -3.86 -19.16 0.83
N GLN A 129 -3.09 -18.69 -0.15
CA GLN A 129 -1.67 -19.08 -0.27
C GLN A 129 -0.82 -18.48 0.85
N ALA A 130 -1.10 -17.22 1.24
CA ALA A 130 -0.37 -16.57 2.33
C ALA A 130 -0.52 -17.31 3.67
N ARG A 131 -1.69 -17.90 3.93
CA ARG A 131 -1.91 -18.76 5.10
C ARG A 131 -1.08 -20.06 5.10
N GLN A 132 -0.63 -20.50 3.94
CA GLN A 132 0.15 -21.72 3.74
C GLN A 132 1.65 -21.47 3.62
N LEU A 133 2.10 -20.20 3.65
CA LEU A 133 3.52 -19.87 3.55
C LEU A 133 4.29 -20.44 4.76
N THR A 134 5.48 -20.93 4.47
CA THR A 134 6.46 -21.40 5.46
C THR A 134 7.77 -20.62 5.27
N PRO A 135 8.70 -20.65 6.23
CA PRO A 135 10.00 -20.02 6.07
C PRO A 135 10.78 -20.48 4.83
N ASP A 136 10.53 -21.70 4.34
CA ASP A 136 11.18 -22.26 3.14
C ASP A 136 10.48 -21.84 1.83
N SER A 137 9.32 -21.20 1.92
CA SER A 137 8.61 -20.69 0.74
C SER A 137 9.36 -19.50 0.13
N SER A 138 9.24 -19.36 -1.19
CA SER A 138 9.76 -18.20 -1.93
C SER A 138 8.65 -17.49 -2.66
N LEU A 139 8.79 -16.18 -2.78
CA LEU A 139 7.92 -15.31 -3.55
C LEU A 139 8.74 -14.58 -4.60
N ASN A 140 8.08 -14.10 -5.65
CA ASN A 140 8.72 -13.21 -6.59
C ASN A 140 8.12 -11.82 -6.48
N LEU A 141 8.99 -10.81 -6.51
CA LEU A 141 8.61 -9.41 -6.48
C LEU A 141 8.47 -8.92 -7.92
N GLY A 142 7.35 -8.32 -8.20
CA GLY A 142 7.12 -7.63 -9.46
C GLY A 142 7.56 -6.17 -9.37
N GLU A 143 6.91 -5.33 -10.16
CA GLU A 143 7.25 -3.92 -10.23
C GLU A 143 6.91 -3.16 -8.95
N LEU A 144 7.73 -2.15 -8.66
CA LEU A 144 7.52 -1.16 -7.62
C LEU A 144 6.66 -0.02 -8.17
N HIS A 145 5.58 0.28 -7.47
CA HIS A 145 4.65 1.34 -7.82
C HIS A 145 4.35 2.22 -6.61
N GLY A 146 3.69 3.34 -6.86
CA GLY A 146 3.20 4.20 -5.83
C GLY A 146 3.55 5.66 -6.09
N GLY A 147 3.36 6.50 -5.10
CA GLY A 147 3.64 7.92 -5.17
C GLY A 147 2.50 8.78 -4.64
N ALA A 148 1.29 8.23 -4.49
CA ALA A 148 0.22 8.96 -3.81
C ALA A 148 0.56 9.16 -2.32
N LEU A 149 0.96 8.08 -1.63
CA LEU A 149 1.38 8.16 -0.23
C LEU A 149 2.91 8.27 -0.17
N HIS A 150 3.38 9.32 0.47
CA HIS A 150 4.80 9.59 0.72
C HIS A 150 4.93 10.65 1.81
N TYR A 151 6.13 10.87 2.31
CA TYR A 151 6.48 12.03 3.11
C TYR A 151 7.26 13.02 2.24
N ASP A 152 6.83 14.28 2.22
CA ASP A 152 7.56 15.36 1.56
C ASP A 152 8.24 16.23 2.63
N PRO A 153 9.57 16.45 2.58
CA PRO A 153 10.28 17.34 3.50
C PRO A 153 9.70 18.76 3.58
N GLN A 154 9.02 19.23 2.54
CA GLN A 154 8.32 20.52 2.55
C GLN A 154 7.15 20.56 3.56
N TRP A 155 6.72 19.42 4.08
CA TRP A 155 5.65 19.33 5.09
C TRP A 155 6.18 19.39 6.53
N GLN A 156 7.48 19.53 6.75
CA GLN A 156 8.14 19.36 8.04
C GLN A 156 7.48 20.11 9.21
N THR A 157 6.89 21.29 8.98
CA THR A 157 6.21 22.08 10.02
C THR A 157 4.69 22.04 9.92
N ARG A 158 4.14 21.35 8.92
CA ARG A 158 2.69 21.30 8.67
C ARG A 158 2.05 20.20 9.52
N PRO A 159 0.82 20.37 10.02
CA PRO A 159 0.12 19.26 10.65
C PRO A 159 -0.07 18.09 9.68
N LEU A 160 0.22 16.86 10.12
CA LEU A 160 -0.07 15.63 9.40
C LEU A 160 -1.26 14.91 10.02
N LEU A 161 -2.17 14.46 9.17
CA LEU A 161 -3.32 13.64 9.54
C LEU A 161 -3.30 12.35 8.75
N LEU A 162 -3.04 11.23 9.41
CA LEU A 162 -2.95 9.90 8.84
C LEU A 162 -4.23 9.13 9.15
N LEU A 163 -5.01 8.75 8.14
CA LEU A 163 -6.29 8.07 8.29
C LEU A 163 -6.21 6.68 7.65
N ALA A 164 -6.11 5.67 8.47
CA ALA A 164 -5.99 4.27 8.07
C ALA A 164 -7.26 3.47 8.34
N SER A 165 -7.63 2.58 7.43
CA SER A 165 -8.63 1.54 7.67
C SER A 165 -8.05 0.16 7.36
N GLY A 166 -8.13 -0.77 8.33
CA GLY A 166 -7.57 -2.10 8.21
C GLY A 166 -6.08 -2.07 7.87
N THR A 167 -5.65 -2.86 6.89
CA THR A 167 -4.24 -2.89 6.42
C THR A 167 -3.83 -1.63 5.64
N GLY A 168 -4.70 -0.65 5.46
CA GLY A 168 -4.31 0.70 5.06
C GLY A 168 -3.33 1.37 6.04
N LEU A 169 -3.18 0.81 7.24
CA LEU A 169 -2.12 1.22 8.17
C LEU A 169 -0.72 0.90 7.64
N ALA A 170 -0.52 -0.14 6.83
CA ALA A 170 0.81 -0.58 6.39
C ALA A 170 1.64 0.54 5.70
N PRO A 171 1.17 1.20 4.62
CA PRO A 171 1.91 2.30 4.01
C PRO A 171 2.00 3.53 4.92
N LEU A 172 0.96 3.80 5.73
CA LEU A 172 0.97 4.95 6.65
C LEU A 172 1.91 4.74 7.82
N TRP A 173 2.15 3.49 8.25
CA TRP A 173 3.18 3.13 9.21
C TRP A 173 4.58 3.47 8.69
N ALA A 174 4.89 3.12 7.43
CA ALA A 174 6.15 3.49 6.83
C ALA A 174 6.31 5.01 6.68
N VAL A 175 5.25 5.71 6.24
CA VAL A 175 5.28 7.18 6.09
C VAL A 175 5.40 7.89 7.45
N LEU A 176 4.73 7.39 8.49
CA LEU A 176 4.87 7.92 9.85
C LEU A 176 6.32 7.81 10.33
N ARG A 177 6.92 6.63 10.20
CA ARG A 177 8.33 6.42 10.59
C ARG A 177 9.27 7.30 9.78
N GLU A 178 9.01 7.47 8.47
CA GLU A 178 9.79 8.38 7.63
C GLU A 178 9.68 9.84 8.10
N ALA A 179 8.48 10.31 8.44
CA ALA A 179 8.28 11.65 8.97
C ALA A 179 9.07 11.85 10.28
N LEU A 180 8.99 10.88 11.21
CA LEU A 180 9.72 10.94 12.47
C LEU A 180 11.24 10.88 12.27
N ARG A 181 11.73 10.06 11.36
CA ARG A 181 13.15 9.98 10.99
C ARG A 181 13.68 11.29 10.40
N GLN A 182 12.84 12.01 9.66
CA GLN A 182 13.15 13.34 9.12
C GLN A 182 12.86 14.47 10.10
N GLU A 183 12.68 14.15 11.37
CA GLU A 183 12.48 15.13 12.46
C GLU A 183 11.30 16.08 12.20
N HIS A 184 10.15 15.52 11.76
CA HIS A 184 8.94 16.30 11.54
C HIS A 184 8.55 17.07 12.80
N GLN A 185 8.31 18.37 12.66
CA GLN A 185 8.09 19.30 13.78
C GLN A 185 6.60 19.64 13.99
N GLY A 186 5.79 19.47 12.95
CA GLY A 186 4.35 19.71 13.06
C GLY A 186 3.65 18.63 13.89
N PRO A 187 2.43 18.86 14.39
CA PRO A 187 1.67 17.82 15.06
C PRO A 187 1.28 16.71 14.07
N ILE A 188 1.40 15.45 14.51
CA ILE A 188 0.98 14.27 13.76
C ILE A 188 -0.20 13.63 14.49
N ARG A 189 -1.29 13.39 13.80
CA ARG A 189 -2.43 12.62 14.29
C ARG A 189 -2.64 11.40 13.39
N LEU A 190 -2.59 10.22 13.98
CA LEU A 190 -2.90 8.96 13.29
C LEU A 190 -4.20 8.41 13.86
N LEU A 191 -5.16 8.15 12.98
CA LEU A 191 -6.40 7.46 13.29
C LEU A 191 -6.43 6.15 12.53
N HIS A 192 -6.49 5.04 13.26
CA HIS A 192 -6.62 3.70 12.68
C HIS A 192 -7.97 3.11 13.03
N VAL A 193 -8.73 2.78 11.99
CA VAL A 193 -10.03 2.10 12.11
C VAL A 193 -9.85 0.63 11.78
N ALA A 194 -10.18 -0.25 12.73
CA ALA A 194 -10.26 -1.69 12.53
C ALA A 194 -11.72 -2.15 12.63
N ARG A 195 -12.04 -3.35 12.13
CA ARG A 195 -13.40 -3.90 12.23
C ARG A 195 -13.86 -3.97 13.68
N GLU A 196 -12.99 -4.47 14.54
CA GLU A 196 -13.19 -4.62 15.98
C GLU A 196 -11.92 -4.16 16.72
N GLN A 197 -12.02 -3.97 18.03
CA GLN A 197 -10.90 -3.55 18.87
C GLN A 197 -9.69 -4.50 18.76
N THR A 198 -9.93 -5.79 18.65
CA THR A 198 -8.88 -6.83 18.49
C THR A 198 -8.17 -6.79 17.15
N GLY A 199 -8.68 -6.04 16.19
CA GLY A 199 -8.08 -5.85 14.87
C GLY A 199 -7.01 -4.75 14.79
N HIS A 200 -6.74 -4.05 15.90
CA HIS A 200 -5.68 -3.03 15.93
C HIS A 200 -4.30 -3.67 16.10
N TYR A 201 -3.78 -4.17 14.98
CA TYR A 201 -2.40 -4.63 14.92
C TYR A 201 -1.43 -3.44 15.02
N LEU A 202 -0.21 -3.60 15.46
CA LEU A 202 0.77 -2.56 15.77
C LEU A 202 0.34 -1.58 16.90
N ALA A 203 -0.66 -1.90 17.70
CA ALA A 203 -1.11 -1.01 18.79
C ALA A 203 0.02 -0.72 19.80
N ALA A 204 0.82 -1.74 20.13
CA ALA A 204 1.96 -1.59 21.07
C ALA A 204 3.08 -0.74 20.46
N GLU A 205 3.42 -0.95 19.20
CA GLU A 205 4.43 -0.19 18.47
C GLU A 205 4.00 1.28 18.32
N LEU A 206 2.74 1.53 17.99
CA LEU A 206 2.18 2.88 17.89
C LEU A 206 2.16 3.58 19.26
N ALA A 207 1.81 2.88 20.34
CA ALA A 207 1.85 3.44 21.70
C ALA A 207 3.29 3.79 22.11
N THR A 208 4.25 2.94 21.75
CA THR A 208 5.68 3.19 22.00
C THR A 208 6.16 4.45 21.28
N LEU A 209 5.84 4.59 19.99
CA LEU A 209 6.19 5.79 19.22
C LEU A 209 5.52 7.05 19.78
N ALA A 210 4.24 6.97 20.15
CA ALA A 210 3.54 8.11 20.76
C ALA A 210 4.15 8.53 22.10
N GLY A 211 4.64 7.57 22.89
CA GLY A 211 5.39 7.86 24.12
C GLY A 211 6.74 8.54 23.89
N GLN A 212 7.40 8.24 22.78
CA GLN A 212 8.69 8.83 22.40
C GLN A 212 8.56 10.19 21.69
N HIS A 213 7.43 10.45 21.05
CA HIS A 213 7.19 11.64 20.23
C HIS A 213 5.95 12.40 20.72
N PRO A 214 6.10 13.42 21.59
CA PRO A 214 4.96 14.14 22.18
C PRO A 214 4.05 14.83 21.15
N GLY A 215 4.54 15.09 19.94
CA GLY A 215 3.76 15.64 18.83
C GLY A 215 2.88 14.61 18.10
N LEU A 216 3.03 13.31 18.42
CA LEU A 216 2.27 12.23 17.81
C LEU A 216 1.08 11.83 18.69
N GLN A 217 -0.11 11.93 18.13
CA GLN A 217 -1.36 11.42 18.72
C GLN A 217 -1.85 10.23 17.93
N VAL A 218 -2.17 9.13 18.63
CA VAL A 218 -2.68 7.89 18.02
C VAL A 218 -4.07 7.60 18.57
N GLU A 219 -5.00 7.35 17.66
CA GLU A 219 -6.37 6.96 17.98
C GLU A 219 -6.70 5.62 17.29
N LEU A 220 -7.12 4.65 18.08
CA LEU A 220 -7.48 3.32 17.64
C LEU A 220 -8.99 3.14 17.84
N LEU A 221 -9.75 3.05 16.75
CA LEU A 221 -11.21 3.04 16.80
C LEU A 221 -11.79 1.79 16.12
N PRO A 222 -12.74 1.10 16.74
CA PRO A 222 -13.53 0.10 16.05
C PRO A 222 -14.42 0.77 14.99
N ALA A 223 -14.79 0.04 13.94
CA ALA A 223 -15.59 0.57 12.83
C ALA A 223 -16.94 1.15 13.29
N SER A 224 -17.52 0.64 14.38
CA SER A 224 -18.75 1.16 14.99
C SER A 224 -18.63 2.62 15.47
N GLU A 225 -17.44 3.08 15.83
CA GLU A 225 -17.16 4.44 16.33
C GLU A 225 -16.68 5.38 15.23
N GLN A 226 -16.34 4.87 14.05
CA GLN A 226 -15.78 5.67 12.95
C GLN A 226 -16.66 6.86 12.58
N ALA A 227 -17.97 6.65 12.44
CA ALA A 227 -18.89 7.71 12.03
C ALA A 227 -18.93 8.88 13.04
N ALA A 228 -18.96 8.57 14.34
CA ALA A 228 -18.95 9.57 15.40
C ALA A 228 -17.60 10.33 15.45
N ALA A 229 -16.49 9.61 15.36
CA ALA A 229 -15.16 10.21 15.36
C ALA A 229 -14.96 11.13 14.15
N LEU A 230 -15.41 10.71 12.97
CA LEU A 230 -15.36 11.55 11.76
C LEU A 230 -16.28 12.76 11.85
N ALA A 231 -17.50 12.62 12.44
CA ALA A 231 -18.40 13.77 12.65
C ALA A 231 -17.74 14.87 13.49
N ASN A 232 -16.92 14.48 14.44
CA ASN A 232 -16.21 15.39 15.35
C ASN A 232 -14.78 15.73 14.92
N LEU A 233 -14.35 15.26 13.71
CA LEU A 233 -13.00 15.50 13.24
C LEU A 233 -12.76 17.00 13.02
N GLN A 234 -11.78 17.53 13.76
CA GLN A 234 -11.28 18.88 13.62
C GLN A 234 -9.88 18.87 13.00
N LEU A 235 -9.64 19.80 12.11
CA LEU A 235 -8.33 20.02 11.51
C LEU A 235 -7.50 20.93 12.41
N ALA A 236 -6.22 20.58 12.63
CA ALA A 236 -5.30 21.45 13.36
C ALA A 236 -5.09 22.81 12.66
N SER A 237 -5.10 22.81 11.34
CA SER A 237 -5.08 24.01 10.51
C SER A 237 -5.57 23.72 9.08
N ARG A 238 -5.81 24.77 8.28
CA ARG A 238 -6.06 24.64 6.84
C ARG A 238 -4.82 24.20 6.04
N GLN A 239 -3.65 24.18 6.66
CA GLN A 239 -2.41 23.72 6.05
C GLN A 239 -2.15 22.23 6.32
N THR A 240 -3.04 21.54 7.02
CA THR A 240 -2.94 20.11 7.30
C THR A 240 -2.74 19.33 6.00
N ILE A 241 -1.81 18.37 6.02
CA ILE A 241 -1.67 17.34 5.00
C ILE A 241 -2.38 16.09 5.51
N ALA A 242 -3.30 15.56 4.72
CA ALA A 242 -3.99 14.32 5.03
C ALA A 242 -3.52 13.19 4.11
N LEU A 243 -3.13 12.06 4.71
CA LEU A 243 -2.81 10.83 4.01
C LEU A 243 -3.85 9.77 4.39
N VAL A 244 -4.51 9.20 3.40
CA VAL A 244 -5.69 8.35 3.60
C VAL A 244 -5.46 7.01 2.92
N CYS A 245 -5.67 5.90 3.64
CA CYS A 245 -5.48 4.57 3.07
C CYS A 245 -6.47 3.53 3.60
N GLY A 246 -6.93 2.66 2.70
CA GLY A 246 -7.82 1.56 3.04
C GLY A 246 -8.77 1.15 1.91
N PRO A 247 -9.84 0.42 2.23
CA PRO A 247 -10.85 0.02 1.25
C PRO A 247 -11.64 1.23 0.73
N PRO A 248 -12.27 1.13 -0.48
CA PRO A 248 -12.92 2.26 -1.16
C PRO A 248 -13.89 3.05 -0.28
N ALA A 249 -14.79 2.38 0.43
CA ALA A 249 -15.80 3.03 1.26
C ALA A 249 -15.19 3.84 2.42
N ALA A 250 -14.09 3.35 3.02
CA ALA A 250 -13.39 4.07 4.08
C ALA A 250 -12.69 5.31 3.54
N VAL A 251 -11.95 5.18 2.42
CA VAL A 251 -11.23 6.30 1.80
C VAL A 251 -12.21 7.38 1.32
N GLU A 252 -13.36 7.00 0.73
CA GLU A 252 -14.42 7.93 0.34
C GLU A 252 -14.97 8.66 1.56
N GLY A 253 -15.31 7.94 2.63
CA GLY A 253 -15.82 8.52 3.88
C GLY A 253 -14.85 9.51 4.51
N PHE A 254 -13.56 9.15 4.61
CA PHE A 254 -12.50 10.03 5.09
C PHE A 254 -12.35 11.27 4.21
N SER A 255 -12.24 11.10 2.90
CA SER A 255 -12.04 12.20 1.94
C SER A 255 -13.22 13.17 1.94
N ARG A 256 -14.46 12.65 2.00
CA ARG A 256 -15.66 13.47 2.13
C ARG A 256 -15.64 14.31 3.41
N ARG A 257 -15.27 13.70 4.54
CA ARG A 257 -15.22 14.42 5.81
C ARG A 257 -14.15 15.49 5.83
N LEU A 258 -12.96 15.22 5.29
CA LEU A 258 -11.88 16.20 5.16
C LEU A 258 -12.32 17.39 4.31
N TYR A 259 -13.00 17.14 3.19
CA TYR A 259 -13.55 18.19 2.35
C TYR A 259 -14.57 19.07 3.11
N LEU A 260 -15.51 18.45 3.85
CA LEU A 260 -16.49 19.16 4.66
C LEU A 260 -15.84 19.96 5.82
N ALA A 261 -14.70 19.48 6.33
CA ALA A 261 -13.89 20.22 7.31
C ALA A 261 -13.08 21.38 6.70
N GLY A 262 -13.16 21.59 5.37
CA GLY A 262 -12.51 22.70 4.67
C GLY A 262 -11.09 22.41 4.22
N LEU A 263 -10.65 21.13 4.16
CA LEU A 263 -9.34 20.79 3.64
C LEU A 263 -9.34 20.77 2.11
N PRO A 264 -8.42 21.49 1.43
CA PRO A 264 -8.30 21.46 -0.01
C PRO A 264 -7.96 20.07 -0.53
N ARG A 265 -8.53 19.66 -1.68
CA ARG A 265 -8.24 18.35 -2.29
C ARG A 265 -6.76 18.15 -2.61
N SER A 266 -6.03 19.20 -2.94
CA SER A 266 -4.59 19.17 -3.19
C SER A 266 -3.73 18.83 -1.96
N GLN A 267 -4.34 18.81 -0.78
CA GLN A 267 -3.68 18.43 0.47
C GLN A 267 -4.13 17.05 0.99
N VAL A 268 -4.95 16.34 0.20
CA VAL A 268 -5.42 14.98 0.51
C VAL A 268 -4.78 13.99 -0.46
N TYR A 269 -3.94 13.12 0.07
CA TYR A 269 -3.26 12.05 -0.66
C TYR A 269 -3.90 10.73 -0.27
N ALA A 270 -4.37 9.96 -1.24
CA ALA A 270 -5.12 8.75 -0.95
C ALA A 270 -4.63 7.56 -1.77
N ASP A 271 -4.57 6.39 -1.12
CA ASP A 271 -4.39 5.10 -1.77
C ASP A 271 -5.57 4.18 -1.43
N ILE A 272 -6.16 3.56 -2.46
CA ILE A 272 -7.38 2.78 -2.34
C ILE A 272 -7.07 1.31 -2.61
N PHE A 273 -7.31 0.45 -1.63
CA PHE A 273 -7.17 -0.99 -1.77
C PHE A 273 -8.38 -1.59 -2.50
N LEU A 274 -8.28 -1.67 -3.81
CA LEU A 274 -9.35 -2.21 -4.63
C LEU A 274 -9.45 -3.73 -4.44
N PRO A 275 -10.66 -4.27 -4.21
CA PRO A 275 -10.85 -5.71 -4.21
C PRO A 275 -10.53 -6.27 -5.60
N SER A 276 -10.04 -7.52 -5.64
CA SER A 276 -9.84 -8.23 -6.89
C SER A 276 -11.17 -8.37 -7.65
N ALA A 277 -11.16 -8.10 -8.95
CA ALA A 277 -12.33 -8.28 -9.80
C ALA A 277 -12.69 -9.76 -10.05
N ASN A 278 -11.76 -10.69 -9.71
CA ASN A 278 -12.01 -12.13 -9.71
C ASN A 278 -11.77 -12.70 -8.32
N PRO A 279 -12.72 -13.49 -7.80
CA PRO A 279 -12.57 -14.23 -6.54
C PRO A 279 -11.44 -15.26 -6.62
#